data_7e44881c4102a7205de24c20ce478aba
#
_entry.id   7e44881c4102a7205de24c20ce478aba
#
_cell.length_a   1.000
_cell.length_b   1.000
_cell.length_c   1.000
_cell.angle_alpha   90.00
_cell.angle_beta   90.00
_cell.angle_gamma   90.00
#
_symmetry.space_group_name_H-M   'P 1'
#
loop_
_entity.id
_entity.type
_entity.pdbx_description
1 polymer ?
#
loop_
_entity_poly.entity_id
_entity_poly.type
_entity_poly.pdbx_seq_one_letter_code
_entity_poly.pdbx_strand_id
1 'polypeptide(L)'
;MHELPDGTITLLFTDVEGSTRLLGEVGAERYAELLGEHRRVLRDAFHRHGGVEVDTQGDAVFVAFPTAPGALAAAAEAQAALPLPVRMGIHTGTPLVTAEGYVGNDVHRASRIAGAAHGGQVLVSSATAGLVGQEGLRDLSEHRLKDLSTPERLFQLGEGEFSPLRTLYRTNLPIPATPFLGRIEELAHLGDLGSAALVVPAALETSVTMVQVTGESPGTMSSLQMGCR
;
A
#
# COMPACT_ATOMS: atom_id res chain seq x y z
N MET A 1 15.90 17.63 19.55
CA MET A 1 14.90 16.61 19.12
C MET A 1 13.55 17.30 19.14
N HIS A 2 12.85 17.34 18.01
CA HIS A 2 11.45 17.81 18.01
C HIS A 2 10.62 16.75 18.74
N GLU A 3 9.78 17.20 19.66
CA GLU A 3 8.83 16.33 20.36
C GLU A 3 7.81 15.82 19.35
N LEU A 4 7.59 14.50 19.30
CA LEU A 4 6.63 13.89 18.39
C LEU A 4 5.22 14.28 18.81
N PRO A 5 4.32 14.67 17.85
CA PRO A 5 2.92 14.93 18.15
C PRO A 5 2.25 13.71 18.82
N ASP A 6 1.37 13.94 19.78
CA ASP A 6 0.63 12.89 20.50
C ASP A 6 -0.88 13.04 20.32
N GLY A 7 -1.63 11.98 20.62
CA GLY A 7 -3.08 11.93 20.47
C GLY A 7 -3.53 11.64 19.04
N THR A 8 -4.52 12.39 18.57
CA THR A 8 -5.00 12.25 17.18
C THR A 8 -4.10 13.02 16.25
N ILE A 9 -3.37 12.32 15.41
CA ILE A 9 -2.38 12.88 14.49
C ILE A 9 -2.60 12.36 13.06
N THR A 10 -2.02 13.07 12.09
CA THR A 10 -2.04 12.64 10.69
C THR A 10 -0.67 12.14 10.27
N LEU A 11 -0.64 10.91 9.79
CA LEU A 11 0.56 10.22 9.34
C LEU A 11 0.65 10.33 7.82
N LEU A 12 1.85 10.63 7.32
CA LEU A 12 2.15 10.69 5.90
C LEU A 12 3.36 9.79 5.61
N PHE A 13 3.19 8.86 4.69
CA PHE A 13 4.26 8.04 4.14
C PHE A 13 4.51 8.42 2.69
N THR A 14 5.78 8.50 2.31
CA THR A 14 6.22 8.70 0.92
C THR A 14 7.15 7.60 0.48
N ASP A 15 7.19 7.35 -0.82
CA ASP A 15 8.14 6.41 -1.42
C ASP A 15 8.29 6.70 -2.92
N VAL A 16 9.48 6.52 -3.50
CA VAL A 16 9.74 6.75 -4.92
C VAL A 16 9.35 5.52 -5.73
N GLU A 17 8.47 5.70 -6.70
CA GLU A 17 8.11 4.60 -7.59
C GLU A 17 9.27 4.19 -8.50
N GLY A 18 9.67 2.92 -8.42
CA GLY A 18 10.71 2.37 -9.27
C GLY A 18 12.12 2.88 -8.99
N SER A 19 12.43 3.25 -7.75
CA SER A 19 13.73 3.76 -7.30
C SER A 19 14.91 2.88 -7.70
N THR A 20 14.77 1.56 -7.56
CA THR A 20 15.81 0.59 -7.98
C THR A 20 16.06 0.61 -9.48
N ARG A 21 15.00 0.73 -10.30
CA ARG A 21 15.13 0.85 -11.76
C ARG A 21 15.82 2.16 -12.12
N LEU A 22 15.39 3.27 -11.52
CA LEU A 22 15.98 4.58 -11.72
C LEU A 22 17.47 4.60 -11.37
N LEU A 23 17.86 4.01 -10.24
CA LEU A 23 19.27 3.84 -9.86
C LEU A 23 20.06 3.10 -10.94
N GLY A 24 19.51 2.03 -11.51
CA GLY A 24 20.14 1.29 -12.61
C GLY A 24 20.27 2.09 -13.90
N GLU A 25 19.34 2.98 -14.19
CA GLU A 25 19.31 3.80 -15.41
C GLU A 25 20.27 5.00 -15.32
N VAL A 26 20.32 5.70 -14.18
CA VAL A 26 21.09 6.96 -14.05
C VAL A 26 22.46 6.77 -13.38
N GLY A 27 22.71 5.64 -12.75
CA GLY A 27 23.89 5.36 -11.96
C GLY A 27 23.88 5.97 -10.54
N ALA A 28 24.78 5.50 -9.68
CA ALA A 28 24.78 5.81 -8.25
C ALA A 28 24.99 7.30 -7.94
N GLU A 29 25.91 7.96 -8.64
CA GLU A 29 26.24 9.37 -8.40
C GLU A 29 25.04 10.28 -8.70
N ARG A 30 24.46 10.12 -9.89
CA ARG A 30 23.30 10.91 -10.31
C ARG A 30 22.06 10.61 -9.45
N TYR A 31 21.87 9.35 -9.07
CA TYR A 31 20.79 8.96 -8.15
C TYR A 31 20.95 9.62 -6.78
N ALA A 32 22.17 9.70 -6.25
CA ALA A 32 22.43 10.36 -4.96
C ALA A 32 22.08 11.85 -5.00
N GLU A 33 22.38 12.56 -6.10
CA GLU A 33 22.00 13.95 -6.30
C GLU A 33 20.45 14.11 -6.31
N LEU A 34 19.76 13.29 -7.11
CA LEU A 34 18.29 13.29 -7.20
C LEU A 34 17.64 12.98 -5.85
N LEU A 35 18.19 12.03 -5.11
CA LEU A 35 17.72 11.69 -3.77
C LEU A 35 17.97 12.80 -2.76
N GLY A 36 19.10 13.52 -2.86
CA GLY A 36 19.38 14.69 -2.06
C GLY A 36 18.36 15.81 -2.30
N GLU A 37 18.08 16.12 -3.55
CA GLU A 37 17.08 17.12 -3.93
C GLU A 37 15.66 16.69 -3.50
N HIS A 38 15.28 15.43 -3.72
CA HIS A 38 14.02 14.84 -3.26
C HIS A 38 13.82 15.05 -1.77
N ARG A 39 14.80 14.66 -0.94
CA ARG A 39 14.73 14.81 0.52
C ARG A 39 14.62 16.27 0.94
N ARG A 40 15.34 17.16 0.26
CA ARG A 40 15.28 18.60 0.55
C ARG A 40 13.87 19.15 0.28
N VAL A 41 13.29 18.87 -0.88
CA VAL A 41 11.93 19.29 -1.24
C VAL A 41 10.90 18.80 -0.24
N LEU A 42 10.95 17.51 0.12
CA LEU A 42 10.05 16.92 1.11
C LEU A 42 10.16 17.62 2.47
N ARG A 43 11.38 17.75 3.01
CA ARG A 43 11.62 18.37 4.32
C ARG A 43 11.16 19.81 4.37
N ASP A 44 11.45 20.59 3.32
CA ASP A 44 11.05 21.98 3.21
C ASP A 44 9.53 22.14 3.24
N ALA A 45 8.79 21.30 2.47
CA ALA A 45 7.34 21.31 2.46
C ALA A 45 6.75 20.84 3.79
N PHE A 46 7.24 19.73 4.32
CA PHE A 46 6.74 19.18 5.58
C PHE A 46 6.93 20.13 6.75
N HIS A 47 8.13 20.72 6.89
CA HIS A 47 8.41 21.67 7.94
C HIS A 47 7.54 22.92 7.87
N ARG A 48 7.29 23.47 6.67
CA ARG A 48 6.43 24.65 6.48
C ARG A 48 4.98 24.41 6.96
N HIS A 49 4.50 23.17 6.89
CA HIS A 49 3.16 22.80 7.30
C HIS A 49 3.09 22.10 8.66
N GLY A 50 4.15 22.20 9.48
CA GLY A 50 4.19 21.68 10.85
C GLY A 50 4.43 20.16 10.95
N GLY A 51 4.92 19.53 9.89
CA GLY A 51 5.29 18.10 9.90
C GLY A 51 6.58 17.86 10.68
N VAL A 52 6.60 16.77 11.43
CA VAL A 52 7.75 16.25 12.16
C VAL A 52 8.18 14.94 11.52
N GLU A 53 9.41 14.91 10.97
CA GLU A 53 10.00 13.69 10.40
C GLU A 53 10.22 12.67 11.51
N VAL A 54 9.64 11.47 11.34
CA VAL A 54 9.71 10.36 12.29
C VAL A 54 10.84 9.41 11.91
N ASP A 55 10.88 9.03 10.61
CA ASP A 55 11.88 8.10 10.08
C ASP A 55 12.14 8.34 8.60
N THR A 56 13.33 7.98 8.13
CA THR A 56 13.71 8.01 6.72
C THR A 56 14.52 6.76 6.39
N GLN A 57 14.00 5.95 5.46
CA GLN A 57 14.65 4.73 4.98
C GLN A 57 14.84 4.79 3.46
N GLY A 58 16.07 4.99 3.01
CA GLY A 58 16.36 5.15 1.59
C GLY A 58 15.68 6.37 0.99
N ASP A 59 14.74 6.15 0.10
CA ASP A 59 13.90 7.15 -0.57
C ASP A 59 12.53 7.33 0.10
N ALA A 60 12.19 6.49 1.06
CA ALA A 60 10.96 6.58 1.83
C ALA A 60 11.10 7.53 3.03
N VAL A 61 10.08 8.36 3.27
CA VAL A 61 10.01 9.26 4.42
C VAL A 61 8.69 9.05 5.15
N PHE A 62 8.78 8.96 6.48
CA PHE A 62 7.63 8.90 7.39
C PHE A 62 7.55 10.18 8.22
N VAL A 63 6.39 10.84 8.18
CA VAL A 63 6.16 12.15 8.82
C VAL A 63 4.85 12.15 9.59
N ALA A 64 4.86 12.79 10.75
CA ALA A 64 3.67 13.03 11.56
C ALA A 64 3.29 14.52 11.53
N PHE A 65 1.99 14.79 11.39
CA PHE A 65 1.43 16.12 11.41
C PHE A 65 0.40 16.25 12.55
N PRO A 66 0.40 17.38 13.28
CA PRO A 66 -0.64 17.65 14.27
C PRO A 66 -2.04 17.78 13.67
N THR A 67 -2.14 18.10 12.38
CA THR A 67 -3.42 18.37 11.72
C THR A 67 -3.51 17.76 10.32
N ALA A 68 -4.70 17.29 9.94
CA ALA A 68 -4.96 16.77 8.61
C ALA A 68 -4.82 17.83 7.49
N PRO A 69 -5.32 19.07 7.64
CA PRO A 69 -5.08 20.12 6.64
C PRO A 69 -3.58 20.40 6.40
N GLY A 70 -2.76 20.40 7.45
CA GLY A 70 -1.31 20.58 7.33
C GLY A 70 -0.67 19.47 6.48
N ALA A 71 -1.03 18.21 6.72
CA ALA A 71 -0.53 17.06 5.97
C ALA A 71 -0.93 17.12 4.48
N LEU A 72 -2.18 17.51 4.16
CA LEU A 72 -2.64 17.65 2.78
C LEU A 72 -1.93 18.79 2.06
N ALA A 73 -1.80 19.96 2.70
CA ALA A 73 -1.09 21.09 2.13
C ALA A 73 0.38 20.79 1.86
N ALA A 74 1.05 20.11 2.81
CA ALA A 74 2.43 19.66 2.67
C ALA A 74 2.59 18.67 1.50
N ALA A 75 1.69 17.69 1.39
CA ALA A 75 1.72 16.71 0.31
C ALA A 75 1.50 17.37 -1.07
N ALA A 76 0.53 18.28 -1.18
CA ALA A 76 0.24 19.01 -2.42
C ALA A 76 1.45 19.86 -2.86
N GLU A 77 2.04 20.61 -1.93
CA GLU A 77 3.21 21.45 -2.20
C GLU A 77 4.43 20.61 -2.61
N ALA A 78 4.73 19.56 -1.85
CA ALA A 78 5.83 18.65 -2.16
C ALA A 78 5.64 18.02 -3.54
N GLN A 79 4.45 17.49 -3.83
CA GLN A 79 4.15 16.80 -5.09
C GLN A 79 4.34 17.69 -6.31
N ALA A 80 4.03 18.99 -6.19
CA ALA A 80 4.21 19.97 -7.27
C ALA A 80 5.70 20.29 -7.56
N ALA A 81 6.59 20.08 -6.58
CA ALA A 81 8.01 20.46 -6.68
C ALA A 81 8.97 19.26 -6.79
N LEU A 82 8.48 18.03 -6.58
CA LEU A 82 9.33 16.83 -6.57
C LEU A 82 9.88 16.48 -7.95
N PRO A 83 11.20 16.18 -8.06
CA PRO A 83 11.82 15.78 -9.31
C PRO A 83 11.57 14.30 -9.66
N LEU A 84 11.10 13.51 -8.71
CA LEU A 84 10.90 12.07 -8.81
C LEU A 84 9.42 11.69 -8.69
N PRO A 85 8.99 10.56 -9.29
CA PRO A 85 7.62 10.09 -9.19
C PRO A 85 7.35 9.50 -7.79
N VAL A 86 6.96 10.35 -6.85
CA VAL A 86 6.72 9.97 -5.45
C VAL A 86 5.26 9.60 -5.24
N ARG A 87 5.02 8.46 -4.64
CA ARG A 87 3.71 8.04 -4.13
C ARG A 87 3.59 8.43 -2.66
N MET A 88 2.41 8.91 -2.27
CA MET A 88 2.14 9.35 -0.91
C MET A 88 0.85 8.73 -0.37
N GLY A 89 0.83 8.43 0.94
CA GLY A 89 -0.35 7.96 1.65
C GLY A 89 -0.56 8.71 2.94
N ILE A 90 -1.77 9.21 3.16
CA ILE A 90 -2.14 10.02 4.31
C ILE A 90 -3.26 9.34 5.09
N HIS A 91 -3.05 9.18 6.39
CA HIS A 91 -4.03 8.61 7.32
C HIS A 91 -4.02 9.34 8.65
N THR A 92 -5.20 9.58 9.22
CA THR A 92 -5.35 10.15 10.57
C THR A 92 -5.82 9.09 11.54
N GLY A 93 -5.14 8.99 12.67
CA GLY A 93 -5.42 8.02 13.72
C GLY A 93 -4.81 8.41 15.06
N THR A 94 -4.77 7.46 15.99
CA THR A 94 -4.25 7.63 17.35
C THR A 94 -3.20 6.55 17.66
N PRO A 95 -2.04 6.57 16.97
CA PRO A 95 -1.00 5.57 17.22
C PRO A 95 -0.38 5.76 18.60
N LEU A 96 0.21 4.71 19.15
CA LEU A 96 0.96 4.79 20.38
C LEU A 96 2.34 5.42 20.11
N VAL A 97 2.67 6.47 20.87
CA VAL A 97 4.01 7.09 20.85
C VAL A 97 4.97 6.26 21.71
N THR A 98 6.14 5.96 21.17
CA THR A 98 7.22 5.25 21.85
C THR A 98 8.51 6.05 21.76
N ALA A 99 9.55 5.62 22.45
CA ALA A 99 10.88 6.25 22.35
C ALA A 99 11.49 6.18 20.94
N GLU A 100 11.03 5.21 20.12
CA GLU A 100 11.54 4.94 18.78
C GLU A 100 10.59 5.45 17.66
N GLY A 101 9.51 6.16 18.01
CA GLY A 101 8.50 6.66 17.08
C GLY A 101 7.09 6.16 17.38
N TYR A 102 6.30 5.88 16.33
CA TYR A 102 4.92 5.44 16.47
C TYR A 102 4.75 3.95 16.18
N VAL A 103 3.85 3.31 16.93
CA VAL A 103 3.44 1.93 16.70
C VAL A 103 1.92 1.80 16.70
N GLY A 104 1.40 0.84 15.96
CA GLY A 104 -0.04 0.51 15.93
C GLY A 104 -0.60 0.36 14.52
N ASN A 105 -1.88 -0.01 14.46
CA ASN A 105 -2.57 -0.27 13.20
C ASN A 105 -2.63 0.94 12.27
N ASP A 106 -2.68 2.15 12.82
CA ASP A 106 -2.76 3.39 12.04
C ASP A 106 -1.47 3.65 11.26
N VAL A 107 -0.30 3.30 11.83
CA VAL A 107 0.99 3.36 11.13
C VAL A 107 1.01 2.40 9.94
N HIS A 108 0.60 1.15 10.16
CA HIS A 108 0.49 0.17 9.09
C HIS A 108 -0.50 0.61 8.01
N ARG A 109 -1.65 1.14 8.41
CA ARG A 109 -2.69 1.65 7.49
C ARG A 109 -2.14 2.75 6.59
N ALA A 110 -1.49 3.77 7.16
CA ALA A 110 -0.87 4.86 6.40
C ALA A 110 0.17 4.34 5.38
N SER A 111 1.03 3.43 5.81
CA SER A 111 2.02 2.77 4.93
C SER A 111 1.37 1.96 3.80
N ARG A 112 0.30 1.20 4.08
CA ARG A 112 -0.43 0.43 3.05
C ARG A 112 -1.16 1.32 2.06
N ILE A 113 -1.68 2.47 2.50
CA ILE A 113 -2.28 3.48 1.61
C ILE A 113 -1.23 4.03 0.66
N ALA A 114 -0.04 4.42 1.15
CA ALA A 114 1.07 4.86 0.31
C ALA A 114 1.48 3.78 -0.71
N GLY A 115 1.57 2.52 -0.26
CA GLY A 115 1.90 1.39 -1.13
C GLY A 115 0.90 1.11 -2.25
N ALA A 116 -0.37 1.52 -2.08
CA ALA A 116 -1.41 1.36 -3.09
C ALA A 116 -1.37 2.45 -4.19
N ALA A 117 -0.69 3.56 -3.94
CA ALA A 117 -0.57 4.69 -4.86
C ALA A 117 0.43 4.43 -5.99
N HIS A 118 0.32 5.24 -7.04
CA HIS A 118 1.31 5.37 -8.12
C HIS A 118 2.22 6.58 -7.89
N GLY A 119 3.36 6.60 -8.56
CA GLY A 119 4.24 7.78 -8.55
C GLY A 119 3.50 9.02 -9.04
N GLY A 120 3.59 10.11 -8.30
CA GLY A 120 2.81 11.32 -8.54
C GLY A 120 1.44 11.35 -7.87
N GLN A 121 0.99 10.26 -7.27
CA GLN A 121 -0.33 10.14 -6.65
C GLN A 121 -0.28 10.30 -5.12
N VAL A 122 -1.21 11.06 -4.58
CA VAL A 122 -1.43 11.22 -3.13
C VAL A 122 -2.76 10.58 -2.77
N LEU A 123 -2.74 9.53 -1.96
CA LEU A 123 -3.93 8.85 -1.44
C LEU A 123 -4.23 9.27 -0.01
N VAL A 124 -5.51 9.40 0.29
CA VAL A 124 -6.01 9.87 1.58
C VAL A 124 -7.04 8.87 2.10
N SER A 125 -6.97 8.52 3.38
CA SER A 125 -7.97 7.65 4.03
C SER A 125 -9.28 8.36 4.28
N SER A 126 -10.36 7.59 4.46
CA SER A 126 -11.67 8.10 4.88
C SER A 126 -11.61 8.88 6.20
N ALA A 127 -10.80 8.43 7.16
CA ALA A 127 -10.60 9.11 8.44
C ALA A 127 -10.04 10.52 8.25
N THR A 128 -9.06 10.69 7.37
CA THR A 128 -8.49 12.01 7.05
C THR A 128 -9.47 12.86 6.26
N ALA A 129 -10.12 12.28 5.23
CA ALA A 129 -11.09 12.99 4.40
C ALA A 129 -12.26 13.56 5.21
N GLY A 130 -12.71 12.83 6.24
CA GLY A 130 -13.76 13.28 7.17
C GLY A 130 -13.38 14.52 7.99
N LEU A 131 -12.09 14.78 8.19
CA LEU A 131 -11.62 15.94 8.97
C LEU A 131 -11.39 17.20 8.12
N VAL A 132 -11.15 17.06 6.83
CA VAL A 132 -10.82 18.20 5.93
C VAL A 132 -11.97 18.55 4.99
N GLY A 133 -13.03 17.73 4.94
CA GLY A 133 -14.05 17.82 3.92
C GLY A 133 -13.59 17.16 2.62
N GLN A 134 -14.47 17.15 1.61
CA GLN A 134 -14.21 16.47 0.35
C GLN A 134 -13.74 17.41 -0.78
N GLU A 135 -13.60 18.68 -0.51
CA GLU A 135 -13.16 19.66 -1.52
C GLU A 135 -11.72 19.35 -1.95
N GLY A 136 -11.51 19.19 -3.26
CA GLY A 136 -10.22 18.79 -3.82
C GLY A 136 -9.86 17.31 -3.64
N LEU A 137 -10.77 16.49 -3.10
CA LEU A 137 -10.60 15.06 -2.95
C LEU A 137 -11.53 14.29 -3.92
N ARG A 138 -10.94 13.44 -4.76
CA ARG A 138 -11.68 12.52 -5.63
C ARG A 138 -11.88 11.19 -4.91
N ASP A 139 -13.12 10.76 -4.75
CA ASP A 139 -13.47 9.46 -4.16
C ASP A 139 -13.07 8.31 -5.12
N LEU A 140 -12.27 7.38 -4.63
CA LEU A 140 -11.84 6.21 -5.36
C LEU A 140 -12.58 4.93 -4.95
N SER A 141 -13.58 5.05 -4.06
CA SER A 141 -14.34 3.93 -3.49
C SER A 141 -13.57 3.09 -2.48
N GLU A 142 -14.11 1.90 -2.16
CA GLU A 142 -13.52 0.97 -1.19
C GLU A 142 -12.49 0.05 -1.83
N HIS A 143 -11.37 -0.14 -1.12
CA HIS A 143 -10.27 -0.99 -1.55
C HIS A 143 -9.81 -1.91 -0.43
N ARG A 144 -9.46 -3.14 -0.76
CA ARG A 144 -8.77 -4.05 0.17
C ARG A 144 -7.27 -3.83 0.09
N LEU A 145 -6.71 -3.32 1.16
CA LEU A 145 -5.28 -3.13 1.30
C LEU A 145 -4.65 -4.40 1.90
N LYS A 146 -3.40 -4.67 1.53
CA LYS A 146 -2.65 -5.82 2.04
C LYS A 146 -2.58 -5.77 3.58
N ASP A 147 -2.80 -6.91 4.22
CA ASP A 147 -2.71 -7.12 5.68
C ASP A 147 -3.72 -6.31 6.52
N LEU A 148 -4.70 -5.63 5.90
CA LEU A 148 -5.81 -5.00 6.60
C LEU A 148 -7.05 -5.87 6.53
N SER A 149 -7.70 -6.09 7.68
CA SER A 149 -8.88 -6.95 7.80
C SER A 149 -10.14 -6.36 7.18
N THR A 150 -10.24 -5.03 7.16
CA THR A 150 -11.40 -4.29 6.64
C THR A 150 -11.03 -3.52 5.38
N PRO A 151 -11.96 -3.38 4.41
CA PRO A 151 -11.78 -2.47 3.28
C PRO A 151 -11.60 -1.03 3.79
N GLU A 152 -10.83 -0.25 3.04
CA GLU A 152 -10.59 1.17 3.29
C GLU A 152 -11.14 1.99 2.13
N ARG A 153 -11.97 3.00 2.43
CA ARG A 153 -12.40 3.97 1.42
C ARG A 153 -11.28 4.99 1.23
N LEU A 154 -10.81 5.07 -0.01
CA LEU A 154 -9.69 5.92 -0.38
C LEU A 154 -10.14 7.10 -1.21
N PHE A 155 -9.44 8.19 -1.02
CA PHE A 155 -9.59 9.41 -1.80
C PHE A 155 -8.25 9.78 -2.43
N GLN A 156 -8.29 10.45 -3.58
CA GLN A 156 -7.11 11.03 -4.21
C GLN A 156 -7.11 12.53 -4.02
N LEU A 157 -5.99 13.09 -3.62
CA LEU A 157 -5.79 14.54 -3.60
C LEU A 157 -5.50 15.03 -5.02
N GLY A 158 -6.30 15.99 -5.50
CA GLY A 158 -6.20 16.52 -6.86
C GLY A 158 -6.84 15.65 -7.94
N GLU A 159 -6.77 16.13 -9.20
CA GLU A 159 -7.54 15.58 -10.34
C GLU A 159 -6.71 14.71 -11.31
N GLY A 160 -5.47 14.36 -10.94
CA GLY A 160 -4.61 13.54 -11.79
C GLY A 160 -5.23 12.20 -12.19
N GLU A 161 -4.99 11.78 -13.42
CA GLU A 161 -5.42 10.45 -13.92
C GLU A 161 -4.32 9.41 -13.68
N PHE A 162 -4.68 8.31 -13.04
CA PHE A 162 -3.77 7.22 -12.71
C PHE A 162 -4.37 5.86 -13.10
N SER A 163 -3.52 4.88 -13.29
CA SER A 163 -3.94 3.48 -13.43
C SER A 163 -4.71 3.02 -12.20
N PRO A 164 -5.46 1.90 -12.26
CA PRO A 164 -6.11 1.32 -11.09
C PRO A 164 -5.13 1.12 -9.93
N LEU A 165 -5.58 1.40 -8.70
CA LEU A 165 -4.74 1.28 -7.50
C LEU A 165 -4.14 -0.12 -7.35
N ARG A 166 -2.96 -0.20 -6.76
CA ARG A 166 -2.23 -1.43 -6.45
C ARG A 166 -2.80 -2.11 -5.19
N THR A 167 -4.07 -2.50 -5.27
CA THR A 167 -4.79 -3.15 -4.18
C THR A 167 -5.09 -4.60 -4.52
N LEU A 168 -5.31 -5.44 -3.49
CA LEU A 168 -5.58 -6.87 -3.68
C LEU A 168 -6.89 -7.12 -4.43
N TYR A 169 -7.87 -6.21 -4.28
CA TYR A 169 -9.15 -6.28 -4.96
C TYR A 169 -9.74 -4.89 -5.18
N ARG A 170 -10.19 -4.66 -6.40
CA ARG A 170 -11.25 -3.70 -6.72
C ARG A 170 -12.56 -4.48 -6.66
N THR A 171 -13.15 -4.67 -5.48
CA THR A 171 -14.40 -5.44 -5.39
C THR A 171 -15.58 -4.52 -5.31
N ASN A 172 -16.29 -4.39 -6.44
CA ASN A 172 -17.73 -4.09 -6.44
C ASN A 172 -18.54 -5.39 -6.24
N LEU A 173 -17.89 -6.51 -5.93
CA LEU A 173 -18.54 -7.79 -5.69
C LEU A 173 -18.80 -7.95 -4.19
N PRO A 174 -20.01 -8.39 -3.78
CA PRO A 174 -20.27 -8.76 -2.41
C PRO A 174 -19.23 -9.80 -1.95
N ILE A 175 -18.70 -9.63 -0.74
CA ILE A 175 -17.84 -10.65 -0.14
C ILE A 175 -18.65 -11.93 -0.09
N PRO A 176 -18.18 -13.07 -0.65
CA PRO A 176 -18.87 -14.33 -0.50
C PRO A 176 -19.08 -14.58 1.00
N ALA A 177 -20.33 -14.65 1.44
CA ALA A 177 -20.68 -14.88 2.84
C ALA A 177 -20.35 -16.30 3.32
N THR A 178 -19.94 -17.17 2.37
CA THR A 178 -19.56 -18.56 2.66
C THR A 178 -18.06 -18.72 2.47
N PRO A 179 -17.35 -19.38 3.44
CA PRO A 179 -16.02 -19.85 3.18
C PRO A 179 -16.05 -20.73 1.93
N PHE A 180 -15.03 -20.62 1.10
CA PHE A 180 -14.84 -21.49 -0.06
C PHE A 180 -14.67 -22.92 0.45
N LEU A 181 -15.76 -23.64 0.54
CA LEU A 181 -15.73 -25.09 0.76
C LEU A 181 -15.30 -25.68 -0.56
N GLY A 182 -14.08 -26.20 -0.59
CA GLY A 182 -13.49 -26.76 -1.79
C GLY A 182 -14.44 -27.76 -2.44
N ARG A 183 -14.47 -27.74 -3.75
CA ARG A 183 -15.21 -28.70 -4.61
C ARG A 183 -14.54 -30.08 -4.52
N ILE A 184 -14.66 -30.74 -3.35
CA ILE A 184 -14.02 -32.03 -3.06
C ILE A 184 -14.49 -33.11 -4.03
N GLU A 185 -15.78 -33.09 -4.42
CA GLU A 185 -16.34 -34.05 -5.37
C GLU A 185 -15.82 -33.82 -6.80
N GLU A 186 -15.61 -32.56 -7.23
CA GLU A 186 -15.04 -32.25 -8.53
C GLU A 186 -13.54 -32.54 -8.61
N LEU A 187 -12.83 -32.36 -7.49
CA LEU A 187 -11.41 -32.76 -7.38
C LEU A 187 -11.24 -34.29 -7.41
N ALA A 188 -12.17 -35.04 -6.81
CA ALA A 188 -12.19 -36.48 -6.89
C ALA A 188 -12.44 -36.97 -8.33
N HIS A 189 -13.32 -36.30 -9.08
CA HIS A 189 -13.61 -36.62 -10.47
C HIS A 189 -12.42 -36.35 -11.42
N LEU A 190 -11.58 -35.36 -11.09
CA LEU A 190 -10.34 -35.05 -11.83
C LEU A 190 -9.22 -36.05 -11.51
N GLY A 191 -9.22 -36.68 -10.32
CA GLY A 191 -8.31 -37.74 -9.94
C GLY A 191 -8.48 -39.02 -10.78
N ASP A 192 -9.70 -39.31 -11.26
CA ASP A 192 -10.00 -40.47 -12.09
C ASP A 192 -9.56 -40.30 -13.57
N LEU A 193 -9.16 -39.10 -13.99
CA LEU A 193 -8.78 -38.78 -15.38
C LEU A 193 -7.27 -38.94 -15.65
N GLY A 194 -6.48 -39.46 -14.71
CA GLY A 194 -5.00 -39.55 -14.84
C GLY A 194 -4.36 -38.16 -14.79
N SER A 195 -3.04 -38.06 -14.70
CA SER A 195 -2.29 -36.81 -14.54
C SER A 195 -2.90 -35.59 -15.23
N ALA A 196 -3.76 -34.86 -14.53
CA ALA A 196 -4.33 -33.61 -15.01
C ALA A 196 -3.68 -32.44 -14.27
N ALA A 197 -3.23 -31.45 -15.03
CA ALA A 197 -2.79 -30.18 -14.46
C ALA A 197 -4.03 -29.35 -14.09
N LEU A 198 -4.28 -29.15 -12.80
CA LEU A 198 -5.34 -28.26 -12.32
C LEU A 198 -4.76 -26.84 -12.22
N VAL A 199 -5.23 -25.95 -13.06
CA VAL A 199 -4.94 -24.52 -12.95
C VAL A 199 -5.94 -23.91 -11.98
N VAL A 200 -5.52 -23.63 -10.76
CA VAL A 200 -6.31 -22.87 -9.79
C VAL A 200 -5.90 -21.41 -9.92
N PRO A 201 -6.81 -20.50 -10.29
CA PRO A 201 -6.48 -19.08 -10.21
C PRO A 201 -6.25 -18.74 -8.75
N ALA A 202 -5.02 -18.38 -8.42
CA ALA A 202 -4.69 -17.87 -7.09
C ALA A 202 -5.46 -16.57 -6.89
N ALA A 203 -6.34 -16.55 -5.91
CA ALA A 203 -7.21 -15.42 -5.63
C ALA A 203 -6.45 -14.18 -5.12
N LEU A 204 -5.11 -14.14 -5.18
CA LEU A 204 -4.32 -13.12 -4.51
C LEU A 204 -3.06 -12.64 -5.22
N GLU A 205 -2.66 -13.19 -6.36
CA GLU A 205 -1.55 -12.64 -7.16
C GLU A 205 -1.69 -13.07 -8.61
N THR A 206 -1.17 -12.27 -9.52
CA THR A 206 -1.12 -12.51 -10.97
C THR A 206 -0.26 -13.74 -11.36
N SER A 207 -0.04 -14.67 -10.47
CA SER A 207 0.67 -15.91 -10.69
C SER A 207 -0.29 -17.09 -10.70
N VAL A 208 -0.28 -17.82 -11.79
CA VAL A 208 -0.98 -19.10 -11.92
C VAL A 208 -0.15 -20.16 -11.21
N THR A 209 -0.67 -20.71 -10.12
CA THR A 209 -0.02 -21.83 -9.44
C THR A 209 -0.48 -23.14 -10.11
N MET A 210 0.47 -23.82 -10.74
CA MET A 210 0.21 -25.14 -11.32
C MET A 210 0.39 -26.21 -10.22
N VAL A 211 -0.68 -26.88 -9.86
CA VAL A 211 -0.64 -28.03 -8.94
C VAL A 211 -0.62 -29.30 -9.78
N GLN A 212 0.47 -30.03 -9.70
CA GLN A 212 0.59 -31.34 -10.33
C GLN A 212 0.08 -32.41 -9.37
N VAL A 213 -1.05 -33.05 -9.72
CA VAL A 213 -1.56 -34.18 -8.97
C VAL A 213 -1.03 -35.46 -9.60
N THR A 214 -0.06 -36.09 -8.92
CA THR A 214 0.40 -37.44 -9.29
C THR A 214 -0.48 -38.46 -8.59
N GLY A 215 -1.31 -39.17 -9.38
CA GLY A 215 -2.17 -40.21 -8.84
C GLY A 215 -1.38 -41.47 -8.52
N GLU A 216 -1.36 -41.86 -7.26
CA GLU A 216 -1.18 -43.25 -6.85
C GLU A 216 -2.51 -43.78 -6.34
N SER A 217 -2.73 -45.09 -6.54
CA SER A 217 -3.96 -45.86 -6.34
C SER A 217 -4.73 -45.56 -5.05
N PRO A 218 -6.04 -45.80 -4.99
CA PRO A 218 -6.92 -45.38 -3.91
C PRO A 218 -6.58 -46.09 -2.61
N GLY A 219 -5.94 -45.37 -1.70
CA GLY A 219 -5.63 -45.92 -0.38
C GLY A 219 -4.74 -45.09 0.54
N THR A 220 -4.00 -44.12 0.01
CA THR A 220 -3.09 -43.36 0.86
C THR A 220 -3.02 -41.88 0.41
N MET A 221 -3.62 -41.00 1.18
CA MET A 221 -3.37 -39.56 1.07
C MET A 221 -2.03 -39.27 1.70
N SER A 222 -0.98 -39.10 0.92
CA SER A 222 0.27 -38.53 1.40
C SER A 222 0.45 -37.11 0.91
N SER A 223 0.56 -36.22 1.85
CA SER A 223 1.06 -34.84 1.89
C SER A 223 1.11 -34.06 0.57
N LEU A 224 0.26 -33.03 0.49
CA LEU A 224 0.43 -31.90 -0.44
C LEU A 224 1.71 -31.14 -0.06
N GLN A 225 2.71 -31.15 -0.92
CA GLN A 225 3.85 -30.26 -0.81
C GLN A 225 3.59 -29.03 -1.70
N MET A 226 3.34 -27.88 -1.08
CA MET A 226 3.28 -26.60 -1.77
C MET A 226 4.71 -26.12 -2.04
N GLY A 227 5.09 -26.03 -3.29
CA GLY A 227 6.31 -25.35 -3.73
C GLY A 227 5.98 -23.95 -4.21
N CYS A 228 6.43 -22.95 -3.48
CA CYS A 228 6.48 -21.57 -3.99
C CYS A 228 7.77 -21.38 -4.79
N ARG A 229 7.66 -20.88 -5.96
CA ARG A 229 8.72 -20.14 -6.65
C ARG A 229 8.21 -18.79 -7.08
#